data_80c8e5da9a16a851359a9eef2ada055f
#
_entry.id   80c8e5da9a16a851359a9eef2ada055f
#
_cell.length_a   1.000
_cell.length_b   1.000
_cell.length_c   1.000
_cell.angle_alpha   90.00
_cell.angle_beta   90.00
_cell.angle_gamma   90.00
#
_symmetry.space_group_name_H-M   'P 1'
#
loop_
_entity.id
_entity.type
_entity.pdbx_description
1 polymer ?
#
loop_
_entity_poly.entity_id
_entity_poly.type
_entity_poly.pdbx_seq_one_letter_code
_entity_poly.pdbx_strand_id
1 'polypeptide(L)'
;MASLITMPALSNLSTNTSSLERTNFSASSRRYRGVRAMRTEKPLEELYNVRVERNVTKDRLMELGVPRWSMWKTGKCKLPWDWHVDQLVYIEEGEVRVVPEGSQRFMQFVAGDLVRYPKWFEADLYFNDFYQERYSFRAYGDS
;
A
#
# COMPACT_ATOMS: atom_id res chain seq x y z
N MET A 1 13.11 6.21 -14.45
CA MET A 1 12.70 6.04 -14.63
C MET A 1 12.22 5.29 -15.19
N ALA A 2 12.16 4.99 -15.31
CA ALA A 2 11.65 4.44 -15.78
C ALA A 2 10.92 3.96 -16.00
N SER A 3 10.91 3.82 -15.93
CA SER A 3 10.32 3.44 -16.23
C SER A 3 9.44 3.35 -16.40
N LEU A 4 9.17 3.47 -16.24
CA LEU A 4 8.22 3.51 -16.27
C LEU A 4 7.68 3.04 -17.04
N ILE A 5 7.80 2.90 -17.29
CA ILE A 5 7.55 2.58 -18.08
C ILE A 5 7.01 1.52 -18.36
N THR A 6 7.24 0.79 -18.26
CA THR A 6 6.84 -0.35 -18.43
C THR A 6 5.58 -0.64 -18.03
N MET A 7 5.12 -0.04 -17.21
CA MET A 7 3.96 -0.32 -16.66
C MET A 7 2.85 -0.46 -17.48
N PRO A 8 2.71 0.23 -18.42
CA PRO A 8 1.52 0.14 -19.15
C PRO A 8 1.32 -1.23 -19.62
N ALA A 9 2.31 -1.79 -19.94
CA ALA A 9 2.19 -3.06 -20.44
C ALA A 9 1.64 -4.00 -19.49
N LEU A 10 2.05 -3.85 -18.36
CA LEU A 10 1.65 -4.66 -17.36
C LEU A 10 0.23 -4.69 -17.20
N SER A 11 -0.35 -3.61 -17.15
CA SER A 11 -1.70 -3.62 -16.85
C SER A 11 -2.49 -4.26 -17.92
N ASN A 12 -2.11 -4.15 -19.09
CA ASN A 12 -2.85 -4.74 -20.11
C ASN A 12 -2.92 -6.20 -20.02
N LEU A 13 -1.88 -6.80 -19.71
CA LEU A 13 -1.86 -8.18 -19.60
C LEU A 13 -2.77 -8.71 -18.63
N SER A 14 -2.73 -8.19 -17.54
CA SER A 14 -3.48 -8.74 -16.50
C SER A 14 -4.91 -8.72 -16.77
N THR A 15 -5.38 -7.74 -17.39
CA THR A 15 -6.75 -7.67 -17.59
C THR A 15 -7.24 -8.75 -18.42
N ASN A 16 -6.58 -9.06 -19.43
CA ASN A 16 -7.04 -10.06 -20.29
C ASN A 16 -7.14 -11.38 -19.69
N THR A 17 -6.19 -11.75 -19.00
CA THR A 17 -6.17 -13.02 -18.43
C THR A 17 -7.25 -13.21 -17.47
N SER A 18 -7.44 -12.28 -16.69
CA SER A 18 -8.38 -12.46 -15.66
C SER A 18 -9.74 -12.63 -16.17
N SER A 19 -10.07 -12.02 -17.23
CA SER A 19 -11.38 -12.16 -17.68
C SER A 19 -11.68 -13.55 -18.08
N LEU A 20 -10.82 -14.20 -18.70
CA LEU A 20 -11.06 -15.52 -19.10
C LEU A 20 -11.25 -16.46 -17.97
N GLU A 21 -10.47 -16.35 -17.02
CA GLU A 21 -10.58 -17.20 -15.92
C GLU A 21 -11.85 -17.10 -15.21
N ARG A 22 -12.33 -15.93 -15.08
CA ARG A 22 -13.52 -15.75 -14.38
C ARG A 22 -14.62 -16.50 -14.99
N THR A 23 -14.71 -16.53 -16.26
CA THR A 23 -15.79 -17.18 -16.88
C THR A 23 -15.76 -18.64 -16.61
N ASN A 24 -14.68 -19.22 -16.59
CA ASN A 24 -14.60 -20.62 -16.39
C ASN A 24 -15.05 -21.10 -15.08
N PHE A 25 -14.79 -20.41 -14.07
CA PHE A 25 -15.19 -20.85 -12.83
C PHE A 25 -16.54 -20.60 -12.44
N SER A 26 -17.12 -19.60 -12.94
CA SER A 26 -18.35 -19.15 -12.39
C SER A 26 -19.38 -20.16 -12.12
N ALA A 27 -19.60 -21.01 -12.96
CA ALA A 27 -20.67 -21.92 -12.74
C ALA A 27 -20.50 -22.89 -11.65
N SER A 28 -19.46 -23.51 -11.64
CA SER A 28 -19.35 -24.59 -10.71
C SER A 28 -19.19 -24.29 -9.29
N SER A 29 -18.53 -23.30 -8.99
CA SER A 29 -18.26 -23.13 -7.61
C SER A 29 -18.93 -22.02 -6.94
N ARG A 30 -19.85 -21.41 -7.59
CA ARG A 30 -20.49 -20.31 -7.02
C ARG A 30 -20.90 -20.41 -5.61
N ARG A 31 -21.53 -21.44 -5.22
CA ARG A 31 -22.02 -21.57 -3.90
C ARG A 31 -20.99 -21.58 -2.87
N TYR A 32 -19.96 -22.30 -3.04
CA TYR A 32 -18.99 -22.36 -2.07
C TYR A 32 -18.20 -21.16 -2.03
N ARG A 33 -17.95 -20.61 -3.15
CA ARG A 33 -17.10 -19.54 -3.23
C ARG A 33 -17.41 -18.39 -2.38
N GLY A 34 -18.62 -18.08 -2.24
CA GLY A 34 -18.99 -16.95 -1.43
C GLY A 34 -18.46 -17.07 -0.04
N VAL A 35 -18.67 -18.16 0.55
CA VAL A 35 -18.27 -18.36 1.91
C VAL A 35 -16.78 -18.46 2.03
N ARG A 36 -16.14 -19.19 1.18
CA ARG A 36 -14.77 -19.31 1.26
C ARG A 36 -14.04 -18.05 1.06
N ALA A 37 -14.41 -17.31 0.07
CA ALA A 37 -13.74 -16.08 -0.20
C ALA A 37 -13.76 -15.18 0.97
N MET A 38 -14.86 -15.08 1.64
CA MET A 38 -14.92 -14.22 2.76
C MET A 38 -14.04 -14.65 3.87
N ARG A 39 -13.90 -15.91 4.06
CA ARG A 39 -13.07 -16.37 5.13
C ARG A 39 -11.60 -16.33 4.80
N THR A 40 -11.22 -16.49 3.55
CA THR A 40 -9.83 -16.57 3.25
C THR A 40 -9.24 -15.27 2.80
N GLU A 41 -10.06 -14.32 2.43
CA GLU A 41 -9.53 -13.09 1.95
C GLU A 41 -9.18 -12.18 3.08
N LYS A 42 -7.95 -11.96 3.37
CA LYS A 42 -7.50 -11.09 4.43
C LYS A 42 -7.13 -9.73 3.90
N PRO A 43 -7.20 -8.71 4.71
CA PRO A 43 -6.76 -7.39 4.28
C PRO A 43 -5.29 -7.47 3.93
N LEU A 44 -4.88 -6.71 2.95
CA LEU A 44 -3.49 -6.69 2.56
C LEU A 44 -2.59 -6.24 3.69
N GLU A 45 -3.06 -5.33 4.51
CA GLU A 45 -2.28 -4.86 5.63
C GLU A 45 -1.89 -6.00 6.53
N GLU A 46 -2.81 -6.92 6.72
CA GLU A 46 -2.53 -8.05 7.57
C GLU A 46 -1.58 -9.03 6.88
N LEU A 47 -1.79 -9.28 5.61
CA LEU A 47 -0.95 -10.20 4.88
C LEU A 47 0.49 -9.76 4.82
N TYR A 48 0.73 -8.48 4.68
CA TYR A 48 2.08 -7.97 4.54
C TYR A 48 2.62 -7.32 5.79
N ASN A 49 1.86 -7.43 6.87
CA ASN A 49 2.27 -6.90 8.16
C ASN A 49 2.51 -5.38 8.13
N VAL A 50 1.67 -4.68 7.41
CA VAL A 50 1.70 -3.24 7.38
C VAL A 50 0.71 -2.76 8.43
N ARG A 51 1.12 -1.88 9.33
CA ARG A 51 0.23 -1.41 10.39
C ARG A 51 -0.24 -0.02 10.08
N VAL A 52 -1.51 0.24 10.30
CA VAL A 52 -2.13 1.52 9.96
C VAL A 52 -2.95 2.05 11.12
N GLU A 53 -2.74 3.32 11.47
CA GLU A 53 -3.62 4.02 12.40
C GLU A 53 -4.29 5.08 11.57
N ARG A 54 -5.62 5.08 11.54
CA ARG A 54 -6.37 6.02 10.71
C ARG A 54 -6.74 7.24 11.51
N ASN A 55 -6.75 8.36 10.85
CA ASN A 55 -7.25 9.61 11.42
C ASN A 55 -6.58 9.94 12.74
N VAL A 56 -5.28 9.98 12.74
CA VAL A 56 -4.49 10.14 13.96
C VAL A 56 -4.66 11.53 14.56
N THR A 57 -4.81 11.60 15.88
CA THR A 57 -5.04 12.88 16.54
C THR A 57 -3.76 13.69 16.66
N LYS A 58 -3.95 14.97 16.88
CA LYS A 58 -2.83 15.87 17.05
C LYS A 58 -1.99 15.48 18.25
N ASP A 59 -2.62 15.08 19.32
CA ASP A 59 -1.92 14.66 20.51
C ASP A 59 -1.03 13.46 20.22
N ARG A 60 -1.52 12.52 19.46
CA ARG A 60 -0.75 11.34 19.10
C ARG A 60 0.47 11.74 18.26
N LEU A 61 0.30 12.67 17.35
CA LEU A 61 1.39 13.14 16.52
C LEU A 61 2.46 13.81 17.35
N MET A 62 2.05 14.58 18.34
CA MET A 62 3.02 15.26 19.19
C MET A 62 3.74 14.24 20.06
N GLU A 63 3.04 13.27 20.54
CA GLU A 63 3.60 12.22 21.35
C GLU A 63 4.70 11.49 20.60
N LEU A 64 4.51 11.24 19.33
CA LEU A 64 5.47 10.56 18.51
C LEU A 64 6.56 11.45 17.97
N GLY A 65 6.39 12.76 18.07
CA GLY A 65 7.37 13.71 17.58
C GLY A 65 7.32 13.89 16.08
N VAL A 66 6.19 13.61 15.47
CA VAL A 66 6.01 13.70 14.01
C VAL A 66 6.47 15.04 13.43
N PRO A 67 6.20 16.19 14.05
CA PRO A 67 6.64 17.44 13.46
C PRO A 67 8.15 17.57 13.28
N ARG A 68 8.91 16.74 13.99
CA ARG A 68 10.36 16.76 13.85
C ARG A 68 10.89 15.69 12.90
N TRP A 69 10.02 14.88 12.35
CA TRP A 69 10.44 13.84 11.40
C TRP A 69 10.81 14.48 10.07
N SER A 70 11.52 13.75 9.25
CA SER A 70 11.89 14.21 7.92
C SER A 70 10.67 14.31 7.05
N MET A 71 10.72 15.18 6.07
CA MET A 71 9.60 15.38 5.16
C MET A 71 9.98 14.93 3.76
N TRP A 72 9.05 14.31 3.06
CA TRP A 72 9.23 13.96 1.65
C TRP A 72 7.93 14.29 0.91
N LYS A 73 8.05 14.77 -0.28
CA LYS A 73 6.86 15.10 -1.07
C LYS A 73 7.11 14.84 -2.53
N THR A 74 6.05 14.65 -3.27
CA THR A 74 6.13 14.41 -4.69
C THR A 74 4.83 14.83 -5.37
N GLY A 75 4.85 14.90 -6.69
CA GLY A 75 3.64 15.10 -7.46
C GLY A 75 3.18 13.76 -8.01
N LYS A 76 2.43 13.79 -9.08
CA LYS A 76 1.90 12.59 -9.68
C LYS A 76 3.03 11.73 -10.22
N CYS A 77 3.12 10.50 -9.78
CA CYS A 77 4.14 9.57 -10.25
C CYS A 77 3.93 8.16 -9.74
N LYS A 78 4.75 7.25 -10.21
CA LYS A 78 4.76 5.88 -9.73
C LYS A 78 6.19 5.58 -9.33
N LEU A 79 6.37 5.00 -8.14
CA LEU A 79 7.69 4.67 -7.64
C LEU A 79 7.75 3.25 -7.11
N PRO A 80 8.68 2.44 -7.58
CA PRO A 80 8.91 1.14 -6.96
C PRO A 80 9.71 1.40 -5.70
N TRP A 81 9.42 0.69 -4.64
CA TRP A 81 10.08 0.93 -3.37
C TRP A 81 10.32 -0.36 -2.59
N ASP A 82 11.52 -0.44 -2.02
CA ASP A 82 11.88 -1.57 -1.17
C ASP A 82 12.23 -1.02 0.19
N TRP A 83 11.72 -1.62 1.23
CA TRP A 83 12.03 -1.17 2.58
C TRP A 83 13.13 -2.04 3.18
N HIS A 84 14.25 -1.43 3.51
CA HIS A 84 15.36 -2.16 4.11
C HIS A 84 15.38 -2.02 5.62
N VAL A 85 14.53 -1.16 6.15
CA VAL A 85 14.31 -1.01 7.59
C VAL A 85 12.87 -0.66 7.77
N ASP A 86 12.35 -0.84 8.97
CA ASP A 86 10.98 -0.43 9.25
C ASP A 86 10.89 1.08 9.15
N GLN A 87 9.79 1.56 8.63
CA GLN A 87 9.59 3.00 8.45
C GLN A 87 8.21 3.41 8.92
N LEU A 88 8.14 4.46 9.71
CA LEU A 88 6.87 5.07 10.07
C LEU A 88 6.64 6.26 9.15
N VAL A 89 5.43 6.36 8.63
CA VAL A 89 5.07 7.43 7.72
C VAL A 89 3.76 8.05 8.17
N TYR A 90 3.74 9.36 8.33
CA TYR A 90 2.49 10.07 8.59
C TYR A 90 2.17 10.89 7.35
N ILE A 91 0.99 10.69 6.77
CA ILE A 91 0.62 11.36 5.53
C ILE A 91 -0.03 12.69 5.86
N GLU A 92 0.61 13.76 5.43
CA GLU A 92 0.12 15.11 5.69
C GLU A 92 -0.83 15.60 4.60
N GLU A 93 -0.57 15.20 3.38
CA GLU A 93 -1.39 15.64 2.27
C GLU A 93 -1.45 14.59 1.18
N GLY A 94 -2.60 14.45 0.54
CA GLY A 94 -2.74 13.54 -0.60
C GLY A 94 -3.03 12.12 -0.23
N GLU A 95 -2.82 11.24 -1.18
CA GLU A 95 -3.05 9.82 -0.96
C GLU A 95 -2.05 8.99 -1.74
N VAL A 96 -1.84 7.77 -1.30
CA VAL A 96 -0.96 6.85 -1.98
C VAL A 96 -1.63 5.49 -2.09
N ARG A 97 -1.46 4.84 -3.23
CA ARG A 97 -1.90 3.47 -3.40
C ARG A 97 -0.66 2.61 -3.42
N VAL A 98 -0.65 1.60 -2.60
CA VAL A 98 0.50 0.73 -2.41
C VAL A 98 0.16 -0.64 -2.95
N VAL A 99 0.83 -1.06 -4.01
CA VAL A 99 0.59 -2.35 -4.63
C VAL A 99 1.75 -3.27 -4.29
N PRO A 100 1.56 -4.23 -3.39
CA PRO A 100 2.66 -5.12 -3.02
C PRO A 100 3.17 -5.90 -4.23
N GLU A 101 4.43 -6.20 -4.21
CA GLU A 101 5.04 -6.92 -5.29
C GLU A 101 4.28 -8.21 -5.55
N GLY A 102 3.92 -8.46 -6.80
CA GLY A 102 3.20 -9.66 -7.16
C GLY A 102 1.71 -9.64 -6.89
N SER A 103 1.19 -8.58 -6.33
CA SER A 103 -0.22 -8.52 -6.01
C SER A 103 -0.98 -7.72 -7.06
N GLN A 104 -2.26 -8.03 -7.24
CA GLN A 104 -3.12 -7.25 -8.08
C GLN A 104 -4.02 -6.36 -7.25
N ARG A 105 -3.92 -6.45 -5.95
CA ARG A 105 -4.72 -5.63 -5.03
C ARG A 105 -3.84 -4.51 -4.52
N PHE A 106 -4.44 -3.51 -3.91
CA PHE A 106 -3.66 -2.42 -3.37
C PHE A 106 -4.20 -1.96 -2.01
N MET A 107 -3.33 -1.33 -1.24
CA MET A 107 -3.73 -0.66 -0.02
C MET A 107 -3.78 0.82 -0.35
N GLN A 108 -4.67 1.56 0.28
CA GLN A 108 -4.77 2.99 0.05
C GLN A 108 -4.66 3.74 1.36
N PHE A 109 -3.77 4.70 1.41
CA PHE A 109 -3.58 5.51 2.60
C PHE A 109 -3.74 6.97 2.24
N VAL A 110 -4.35 7.73 3.14
CA VAL A 110 -4.69 9.12 2.87
C VAL A 110 -4.20 10.03 3.98
N ALA A 111 -4.29 11.32 3.77
CA ALA A 111 -3.87 12.30 4.78
C ALA A 111 -4.54 11.96 6.11
N GLY A 112 -3.78 11.98 7.16
CA GLY A 112 -4.25 11.63 8.48
C GLY A 112 -3.91 10.23 8.91
N ASP A 113 -3.39 9.41 8.00
CA ASP A 113 -3.03 8.03 8.31
C ASP A 113 -1.57 7.94 8.76
N LEU A 114 -1.32 7.10 9.76
CA LEU A 114 0.02 6.78 10.18
C LEU A 114 0.26 5.33 9.81
N VAL A 115 1.27 5.07 9.00
CA VAL A 115 1.52 3.74 8.46
C VAL A 115 2.89 3.25 8.86
N ARG A 116 2.99 2.00 9.28
CA ARG A 116 4.29 1.39 9.53
C ARG A 116 4.54 0.33 8.48
N TYR A 117 5.55 0.56 7.64
CA TYR A 117 5.95 -0.39 6.61
C TYR A 117 7.08 -1.25 7.17
N PRO A 118 7.00 -2.56 7.04
CA PRO A 118 8.01 -3.43 7.63
C PRO A 118 9.23 -3.59 6.74
N LYS A 119 10.34 -3.93 7.35
CA LYS A 119 11.56 -4.26 6.66
C LYS A 119 11.28 -5.37 5.65
N TRP A 120 11.90 -5.28 4.51
CA TRP A 120 11.81 -6.24 3.40
C TRP A 120 10.48 -6.26 2.65
N PHE A 121 9.65 -5.29 2.88
CA PHE A 121 8.43 -5.14 2.10
C PHE A 121 8.81 -4.50 0.77
N GLU A 122 8.18 -4.94 -0.31
CA GLU A 122 8.43 -4.39 -1.64
C GLU A 122 7.09 -4.06 -2.27
N ALA A 123 6.99 -2.91 -2.86
CA ALA A 123 5.72 -2.48 -3.45
C ALA A 123 5.93 -1.37 -4.45
N ASP A 124 4.93 -1.15 -5.27
CA ASP A 124 4.89 0.01 -6.15
C ASP A 124 3.98 1.03 -5.51
N LEU A 125 4.43 2.26 -5.45
CA LEU A 125 3.65 3.35 -4.87
C LEU A 125 3.12 4.22 -5.99
N TYR A 126 1.80 4.45 -5.97
CA TYR A 126 1.16 5.27 -6.99
C TYR A 126 0.62 6.54 -6.38
N PHE A 127 1.04 7.68 -6.90
CA PHE A 127 0.59 8.98 -6.42
C PHE A 127 -0.15 9.65 -7.57
N ASN A 128 -1.41 9.99 -7.36
CA ASN A 128 -2.23 10.59 -8.42
C ASN A 128 -2.13 12.09 -8.46
N ASP A 129 -1.60 12.70 -7.43
CA ASP A 129 -1.53 14.14 -7.33
C ASP A 129 -0.49 14.48 -6.28
N PHE A 130 -0.44 15.71 -5.83
CA PHE A 130 0.52 16.12 -4.83
C PHE A 130 0.40 15.27 -3.57
N TYR A 131 1.52 14.89 -3.00
CA TYR A 131 1.57 14.03 -1.83
C TYR A 131 2.70 14.50 -0.93
N GLN A 132 2.44 14.52 0.37
CA GLN A 132 3.44 14.95 1.34
C GLN A 132 3.35 14.08 2.58
N GLU A 133 4.49 13.65 3.07
CA GLU A 133 4.54 12.81 4.25
C GLU A 133 5.66 13.21 5.18
N ARG A 134 5.55 12.81 6.45
CA ARG A 134 6.65 12.85 7.41
C ARG A 134 7.05 11.43 7.67
N TYR A 135 8.34 11.14 7.79
CA TYR A 135 8.76 9.77 8.00
C TYR A 135 9.92 9.65 8.98
N SER A 136 10.03 8.47 9.56
CA SER A 136 11.08 8.17 10.51
C SER A 136 11.40 6.69 10.37
N PHE A 137 12.67 6.35 10.30
CA PHE A 137 13.06 4.95 10.24
C PHE A 137 13.15 4.39 11.65
N ARG A 138 12.81 3.11 11.81
CA ARG A 138 12.80 2.45 13.11
C ARG A 138 13.63 1.19 13.07
N ALA A 139 14.30 0.89 14.16
CA ALA A 139 15.03 -0.34 14.24
C ALA A 139 14.04 -1.50 14.35
N TYR A 140 14.48 -2.66 14.00
CA TYR A 140 13.64 -3.83 14.06
C TYR A 140 13.20 -4.02 15.49
N GLY A 141 11.93 -4.21 15.70
CA GLY A 141 11.40 -4.42 17.02
C GLY A 141 10.99 -3.16 17.78
N ASP A 142 11.33 -2.00 17.29
CA ASP A 142 10.89 -0.76 17.95
C ASP A 142 9.41 -0.56 17.71
N SER A 143 8.72 -0.03 18.65
CA SER A 143 7.27 0.23 18.47
C SER A 143 6.96 1.69 18.25
#